data_7e713e39e030bf67c36aa43663532a90
#
_entry.id   7e713e39e030bf67c36aa43663532a90
#
_cell.length_a   1.000
_cell.length_b   1.000
_cell.length_c   1.000
_cell.angle_alpha   90.00
_cell.angle_beta   90.00
_cell.angle_gamma   90.00
#
_symmetry.space_group_name_H-M   'P 1'
#
loop_
_entity.id
_entity.type
_entity.pdbx_description
1 polymer ?
#
loop_
_entity_poly.entity_id
_entity_poly.type
_entity_poly.pdbx_seq_one_letter_code
_entity_poly.pdbx_strand_id
1 'polypeptide(L)'
;MPLRAHIEDKVIVSIDLNDEEWSVLKARLKAKEIVLTLPCCGQEGFLRTSNRGLKHFVHSKSANPCDWKPESAEHLKAKVAIMEACREQGWNAIPEFSEANWRADVLAVQGDKRIAFEVQWSRQTYEETRLRQERYKASNVRGCWLFRIVPKEMSDYDKTLVADKEIPAFKILKDENSNILAHVGSVQMPLKALISNLLARKLKFCEHIRSAPKQKVTIIFFEMKCWKCGTPQYCYTVEPSLKSVCNCDFDVERSSWDDHDIDKHPGVYAAVQDFLQTEEGRQLKVGPVKKRYSRTVADSYLSHGCYYCDAIFGDFHLIEEKLFALQDSANIRYTTEIDLGTMTYEKPHWCFSESKQFCE
;
A
#
# COMPACT_ATOMS: atom_id res chain seq x y z
N MET A 1 -3.49 -17.62 -21.13
CA MET A 1 -2.49 -18.74 -21.06
C MET A 1 -2.65 -19.47 -19.74
N PRO A 2 -3.44 -20.55 -19.66
CA PRO A 2 -3.69 -21.26 -18.39
C PRO A 2 -2.47 -22.02 -17.88
N LEU A 3 -2.37 -22.14 -16.55
CA LEU A 3 -1.41 -22.98 -15.85
C LEU A 3 -1.97 -24.38 -15.56
N ARG A 4 -3.27 -24.53 -15.71
CA ARG A 4 -4.03 -25.77 -15.41
C ARG A 4 -4.61 -26.39 -16.68
N ALA A 5 -4.57 -27.70 -16.76
CA ALA A 5 -5.19 -28.47 -17.82
C ALA A 5 -5.69 -29.83 -17.28
N HIS A 6 -6.47 -30.54 -18.08
CA HIS A 6 -6.92 -31.90 -17.79
C HIS A 6 -6.38 -32.87 -18.83
N ILE A 7 -5.95 -34.03 -18.38
CA ILE A 7 -5.66 -35.17 -19.23
C ILE A 7 -6.49 -36.33 -18.66
N GLU A 8 -7.46 -36.77 -19.43
CA GLU A 8 -8.50 -37.67 -18.93
C GLU A 8 -9.17 -37.02 -17.69
N ASP A 9 -9.26 -37.73 -16.56
CA ASP A 9 -9.84 -37.22 -15.31
C ASP A 9 -8.79 -36.56 -14.38
N LYS A 10 -7.52 -36.43 -14.83
CA LYS A 10 -6.44 -35.89 -14.00
C LYS A 10 -6.22 -34.40 -14.29
N VAL A 11 -6.21 -33.64 -13.20
CA VAL A 11 -5.78 -32.23 -13.22
C VAL A 11 -4.25 -32.16 -13.29
N ILE A 12 -3.72 -31.37 -14.22
CA ILE A 12 -2.30 -31.11 -14.37
C ILE A 12 -2.06 -29.61 -14.24
N VAL A 13 -1.07 -29.24 -13.45
CA VAL A 13 -0.60 -27.87 -13.30
C VAL A 13 0.80 -27.78 -13.89
N SER A 14 1.02 -26.87 -14.83
CA SER A 14 2.24 -26.81 -15.64
C SER A 14 3.51 -26.57 -14.82
N ILE A 15 3.43 -25.85 -13.72
CA ILE A 15 4.58 -25.56 -12.85
C ILE A 15 4.96 -26.73 -11.92
N ASP A 16 4.13 -27.75 -11.83
CA ASP A 16 4.39 -28.94 -11.03
C ASP A 16 5.19 -29.98 -11.80
N LEU A 17 5.32 -29.81 -13.12
CA LEU A 17 6.05 -30.71 -13.98
C LEU A 17 7.51 -30.25 -14.10
N ASN A 18 8.46 -31.16 -13.83
CA ASN A 18 9.86 -30.93 -14.13
C ASN A 18 10.11 -30.92 -15.67
N ASP A 19 11.32 -30.71 -16.12
CA ASP A 19 11.61 -30.59 -17.57
C ASP A 19 11.48 -31.93 -18.32
N GLU A 20 11.79 -33.03 -17.66
CA GLU A 20 11.65 -34.38 -18.21
C GLU A 20 10.15 -34.72 -18.37
N GLU A 21 9.36 -34.55 -17.30
CA GLU A 21 7.91 -34.80 -17.33
C GLU A 21 7.21 -33.92 -18.37
N TRP A 22 7.62 -32.64 -18.48
CA TRP A 22 7.10 -31.75 -19.50
C TRP A 22 7.42 -32.21 -20.92
N SER A 23 8.62 -32.71 -21.14
CA SER A 23 9.07 -33.22 -22.44
C SER A 23 8.37 -34.52 -22.81
N VAL A 24 8.21 -35.46 -21.86
CA VAL A 24 7.46 -36.71 -22.04
C VAL A 24 6.00 -36.39 -22.37
N LEU A 25 5.37 -35.50 -21.62
CA LEU A 25 3.99 -35.11 -21.86
C LEU A 25 3.82 -34.50 -23.25
N LYS A 26 4.76 -33.66 -23.70
CA LYS A 26 4.76 -33.07 -25.04
C LYS A 26 4.89 -34.11 -26.14
N ALA A 27 5.74 -35.15 -25.93
CA ALA A 27 5.89 -36.24 -26.89
C ALA A 27 4.63 -37.10 -27.02
N ARG A 28 3.97 -37.45 -25.90
CA ARG A 28 2.72 -38.22 -25.88
C ARG A 28 1.56 -37.49 -26.56
N LEU A 29 1.46 -36.19 -26.34
CA LEU A 29 0.47 -35.33 -27.04
C LEU A 29 0.73 -35.26 -28.55
N LYS A 30 1.99 -35.15 -28.95
CA LYS A 30 2.38 -35.18 -30.39
C LYS A 30 2.06 -36.51 -31.03
N ALA A 31 2.24 -37.60 -30.31
CA ALA A 31 1.93 -38.97 -30.77
C ALA A 31 0.40 -39.25 -30.74
N LYS A 32 -0.41 -38.35 -30.25
CA LYS A 32 -1.87 -38.50 -30.04
C LYS A 32 -2.25 -39.66 -29.11
N GLU A 33 -1.36 -40.04 -28.20
CA GLU A 33 -1.62 -41.05 -27.18
C GLU A 33 -2.50 -40.54 -26.07
N ILE A 34 -2.55 -39.21 -25.88
CA ILE A 34 -3.36 -38.53 -24.88
C ILE A 34 -3.97 -37.27 -25.48
N VAL A 35 -5.09 -36.84 -24.89
CA VAL A 35 -5.75 -35.58 -25.19
C VAL A 35 -5.68 -34.68 -23.96
N LEU A 36 -5.25 -33.43 -24.15
CA LEU A 36 -5.23 -32.42 -23.13
C LEU A 36 -6.38 -31.44 -23.37
N THR A 37 -7.20 -31.21 -22.35
CA THR A 37 -8.31 -30.27 -22.40
C THR A 37 -8.11 -29.11 -21.44
N LEU A 38 -8.63 -27.93 -21.80
CA LEU A 38 -8.52 -26.70 -21.00
C LEU A 38 -9.79 -26.50 -20.17
N PRO A 39 -9.66 -26.26 -18.84
CA PRO A 39 -10.83 -26.16 -17.96
C PRO A 39 -11.81 -25.03 -18.32
N CYS A 40 -11.32 -23.98 -19.01
CA CYS A 40 -12.11 -22.81 -19.37
C CYS A 40 -13.22 -23.11 -20.41
N CYS A 41 -13.02 -24.10 -21.28
CA CYS A 41 -13.93 -24.38 -22.40
C CYS A 41 -14.07 -25.88 -22.76
N GLY A 42 -13.34 -26.77 -22.07
CA GLY A 42 -13.31 -28.19 -22.38
C GLY A 42 -12.64 -28.57 -23.71
N GLN A 43 -12.08 -27.60 -24.44
CA GLN A 43 -11.48 -27.84 -25.75
C GLN A 43 -10.02 -28.27 -25.63
N GLU A 44 -9.51 -28.89 -26.70
CA GLU A 44 -8.11 -29.31 -26.78
C GLU A 44 -7.13 -28.15 -26.64
N GLY A 45 -6.06 -28.39 -25.90
CA GLY A 45 -4.97 -27.48 -25.68
C GLY A 45 -3.60 -28.12 -25.94
N PHE A 46 -2.57 -27.31 -25.96
CA PHE A 46 -1.18 -27.72 -26.18
C PHE A 46 -0.24 -27.14 -25.12
N LEU A 47 0.90 -27.81 -24.97
CA LEU A 47 1.99 -27.34 -24.13
C LEU A 47 2.79 -26.25 -24.84
N ARG A 48 3.08 -25.18 -24.11
CA ARG A 48 3.98 -24.13 -24.57
C ARG A 48 4.93 -23.71 -23.45
N THR A 49 6.18 -23.49 -23.82
CA THR A 49 7.16 -22.84 -22.96
C THR A 49 7.42 -21.45 -23.50
N SER A 50 7.31 -20.42 -22.66
CA SER A 50 7.62 -19.05 -23.05
C SER A 50 9.11 -18.87 -23.30
N ASN A 51 9.51 -17.77 -23.95
CA ASN A 51 10.93 -17.43 -24.18
C ASN A 51 11.73 -17.26 -22.85
N ARG A 52 11.04 -17.17 -21.74
CA ARG A 52 11.63 -17.06 -20.38
C ARG A 52 11.50 -18.36 -19.57
N GLY A 53 11.24 -19.48 -20.23
CA GLY A 53 11.18 -20.80 -19.58
C GLY A 53 9.86 -21.13 -18.87
N LEU A 54 8.86 -20.23 -18.85
CA LEU A 54 7.61 -20.47 -18.15
C LEU A 54 6.72 -21.47 -18.94
N LYS A 55 6.45 -22.63 -18.33
CA LYS A 55 5.56 -23.67 -18.85
C LYS A 55 4.10 -23.27 -18.67
N HIS A 56 3.29 -23.38 -19.70
CA HIS A 56 1.86 -23.06 -19.69
C HIS A 56 1.11 -23.79 -20.80
N PHE A 57 -0.20 -23.81 -20.73
CA PHE A 57 -1.05 -24.39 -21.75
C PHE A 57 -1.63 -23.31 -22.68
N VAL A 58 -1.96 -23.68 -23.90
CA VAL A 58 -2.55 -22.78 -24.92
C VAL A 58 -3.65 -23.50 -25.65
N HIS A 59 -4.65 -22.75 -26.14
CA HIS A 59 -5.71 -23.27 -26.99
C HIS A 59 -5.15 -23.72 -28.34
N SER A 60 -5.78 -24.73 -28.94
CA SER A 60 -5.59 -25.06 -30.32
C SER A 60 -6.05 -23.89 -31.22
N LYS A 61 -5.35 -23.69 -32.34
CA LYS A 61 -5.75 -22.69 -33.34
C LYS A 61 -7.11 -22.99 -33.99
N SER A 62 -7.52 -24.25 -33.97
CA SER A 62 -8.80 -24.73 -34.50
C SER A 62 -9.94 -24.75 -33.47
N ALA A 63 -9.67 -24.32 -32.24
CA ALA A 63 -10.68 -24.28 -31.18
C ALA A 63 -11.74 -23.21 -31.49
N ASN A 64 -12.99 -23.50 -31.13
CA ASN A 64 -14.05 -22.50 -31.14
C ASN A 64 -13.70 -21.31 -30.24
N PRO A 65 -14.23 -20.12 -30.49
CA PRO A 65 -13.99 -18.96 -29.64
C PRO A 65 -14.24 -19.30 -28.17
N CYS A 66 -13.26 -19.05 -27.33
CA CYS A 66 -13.36 -19.18 -25.89
C CYS A 66 -13.30 -17.78 -25.28
N ASP A 67 -14.14 -17.50 -24.30
CA ASP A 67 -14.20 -16.21 -23.59
C ASP A 67 -12.92 -15.92 -22.78
N TRP A 68 -12.01 -16.87 -22.75
CA TRP A 68 -10.72 -16.70 -22.11
C TRP A 68 -9.83 -15.71 -22.88
N LYS A 69 -9.57 -14.57 -22.27
CA LYS A 69 -8.65 -13.58 -22.84
C LYS A 69 -7.19 -14.04 -22.66
N PRO A 70 -6.33 -13.83 -23.67
CA PRO A 70 -4.90 -14.10 -23.51
C PRO A 70 -4.30 -13.32 -22.34
N GLU A 71 -3.61 -14.00 -21.47
CA GLU A 71 -2.90 -13.39 -20.34
C GLU A 71 -1.48 -12.99 -20.75
N SER A 72 -0.96 -11.91 -20.16
CA SER A 72 0.43 -11.50 -20.35
C SER A 72 1.41 -12.42 -19.59
N ALA A 73 2.67 -12.38 -19.97
CA ALA A 73 3.72 -13.12 -19.27
C ALA A 73 3.86 -12.67 -17.79
N GLU A 74 3.61 -11.39 -17.53
CA GLU A 74 3.65 -10.82 -16.18
C GLU A 74 2.48 -11.33 -15.33
N HIS A 75 1.28 -11.44 -15.90
CA HIS A 75 0.13 -12.03 -15.21
C HIS A 75 0.42 -13.48 -14.80
N LEU A 76 0.96 -14.28 -15.71
CA LEU A 76 1.38 -15.66 -15.39
C LEU A 76 2.44 -15.71 -14.30
N LYS A 77 3.47 -14.85 -14.36
CA LYS A 77 4.50 -14.78 -13.33
C LYS A 77 3.89 -14.43 -11.95
N ALA A 78 2.94 -13.50 -11.91
CA ALA A 78 2.26 -13.16 -10.68
C ALA A 78 1.50 -14.37 -10.11
N LYS A 79 0.77 -15.11 -10.94
CA LYS A 79 0.06 -16.34 -10.52
C LYS A 79 1.04 -17.40 -9.98
N VAL A 80 2.18 -17.60 -10.65
CA VAL A 80 3.22 -18.53 -10.17
C VAL A 80 3.76 -18.10 -8.82
N ALA A 81 4.12 -16.83 -8.65
CA ALA A 81 4.61 -16.30 -7.37
C ALA A 81 3.60 -16.48 -6.22
N ILE A 82 2.30 -16.30 -6.50
CA ILE A 82 1.21 -16.54 -5.55
C ILE A 82 1.16 -18.02 -5.17
N MET A 83 1.18 -18.91 -6.17
CA MET A 83 1.11 -20.36 -5.93
C MET A 83 2.29 -20.87 -5.10
N GLU A 84 3.51 -20.44 -5.43
CA GLU A 84 4.72 -20.79 -4.67
C GLU A 84 4.60 -20.33 -3.21
N ALA A 85 4.22 -19.05 -2.99
CA ALA A 85 4.04 -18.52 -1.65
C ALA A 85 2.99 -19.29 -0.83
N CYS A 86 1.86 -19.64 -1.46
CA CYS A 86 0.82 -20.43 -0.82
C CYS A 86 1.34 -21.80 -0.38
N ARG A 87 2.04 -22.49 -1.25
CA ARG A 87 2.59 -23.83 -0.97
C ARG A 87 3.64 -23.81 0.13
N GLU A 88 4.54 -22.82 0.11
CA GLU A 88 5.54 -22.62 1.17
C GLU A 88 4.91 -22.35 2.54
N GLN A 89 3.71 -21.76 2.55
CA GLN A 89 2.93 -21.52 3.78
C GLN A 89 1.95 -22.66 4.12
N GLY A 90 2.06 -23.80 3.44
CA GLY A 90 1.22 -24.99 3.69
C GLY A 90 -0.23 -24.85 3.23
N TRP A 91 -0.48 -23.98 2.22
CA TRP A 91 -1.78 -23.85 1.58
C TRP A 91 -1.79 -24.62 0.26
N ASN A 92 -2.92 -25.29 -0.03
CA ASN A 92 -3.16 -25.82 -1.37
C ASN A 92 -3.53 -24.68 -2.32
N ALA A 93 -2.76 -24.50 -3.39
CA ALA A 93 -2.95 -23.45 -4.37
C ALA A 93 -3.44 -24.03 -5.70
N ILE A 94 -4.64 -23.64 -6.10
CA ILE A 94 -5.31 -24.14 -7.31
C ILE A 94 -5.43 -22.98 -8.31
N PRO A 95 -4.69 -23.00 -9.43
CA PRO A 95 -4.82 -21.97 -10.45
C PRO A 95 -6.12 -22.12 -11.24
N GLU A 96 -6.63 -21.01 -11.74
CA GLU A 96 -7.84 -20.93 -12.57
C GLU A 96 -9.01 -21.76 -12.01
N PHE A 97 -9.22 -21.68 -10.70
CA PHE A 97 -10.31 -22.37 -10.05
C PHE A 97 -11.63 -21.68 -10.38
N SER A 98 -12.63 -22.49 -10.76
CA SER A 98 -13.98 -22.01 -11.05
C SER A 98 -14.99 -22.74 -10.20
N GLU A 99 -15.98 -22.02 -9.71
CA GLU A 99 -17.18 -22.54 -9.03
C GLU A 99 -18.37 -21.77 -9.58
N ALA A 100 -19.51 -22.38 -9.66
CA ALA A 100 -20.78 -21.95 -10.26
C ALA A 100 -20.83 -20.55 -10.93
N ASN A 101 -20.61 -19.49 -10.16
CA ASN A 101 -20.80 -18.09 -10.60
C ASN A 101 -19.56 -17.20 -10.43
N TRP A 102 -18.41 -17.79 -10.05
CA TRP A 102 -17.16 -17.05 -9.92
C TRP A 102 -15.94 -17.90 -10.32
N ARG A 103 -14.85 -17.22 -10.58
CA ARG A 103 -13.58 -17.81 -10.91
C ARG A 103 -12.46 -16.98 -10.30
N ALA A 104 -11.41 -17.65 -9.81
CA ALA A 104 -10.21 -17.02 -9.26
C ALA A 104 -8.98 -17.32 -10.12
N ASP A 105 -8.05 -16.38 -10.21
CA ASP A 105 -6.74 -16.63 -10.83
C ASP A 105 -5.96 -17.69 -10.06
N VAL A 106 -5.96 -17.60 -8.72
CA VAL A 106 -5.45 -18.63 -7.82
C VAL A 106 -6.38 -18.73 -6.60
N LEU A 107 -6.91 -19.90 -6.34
CA LEU A 107 -7.61 -20.21 -5.08
C LEU A 107 -6.65 -20.89 -4.12
N ALA A 108 -6.41 -20.30 -2.95
CA ALA A 108 -5.68 -20.89 -1.85
C ALA A 108 -6.62 -21.48 -0.82
N VAL A 109 -6.38 -22.73 -0.39
CA VAL A 109 -7.23 -23.47 0.56
C VAL A 109 -6.38 -24.05 1.68
N GLN A 110 -6.81 -23.85 2.93
CA GLN A 110 -6.22 -24.47 4.11
C GLN A 110 -7.34 -24.78 5.15
N GLY A 111 -7.71 -26.03 5.29
CA GLY A 111 -8.91 -26.45 6.05
C GLY A 111 -10.15 -25.74 5.48
N ASP A 112 -10.91 -25.06 6.33
CA ASP A 112 -12.11 -24.31 5.93
C ASP A 112 -11.82 -22.91 5.38
N LYS A 113 -10.56 -22.49 5.37
CA LYS A 113 -10.16 -21.15 4.89
C LYS A 113 -9.94 -21.18 3.40
N ARG A 114 -10.58 -20.23 2.69
CA ARG A 114 -10.49 -20.08 1.25
C ARG A 114 -10.14 -18.62 0.92
N ILE A 115 -9.10 -18.39 0.12
CA ILE A 115 -8.68 -17.07 -0.35
C ILE A 115 -8.56 -17.10 -1.87
N ALA A 116 -9.29 -16.24 -2.56
CA ALA A 116 -9.17 -16.02 -3.98
C ALA A 116 -8.19 -14.86 -4.23
N PHE A 117 -7.07 -15.12 -4.86
CA PHE A 117 -6.15 -14.11 -5.34
C PHE A 117 -6.45 -13.76 -6.78
N GLU A 118 -6.58 -12.46 -7.05
CA GLU A 118 -6.94 -11.88 -8.34
C GLU A 118 -5.84 -10.94 -8.84
N VAL A 119 -5.28 -11.23 -10.00
CA VAL A 119 -4.23 -10.44 -10.63
C VAL A 119 -4.83 -9.56 -11.72
N GLN A 120 -4.99 -8.27 -11.45
CA GLN A 120 -5.54 -7.32 -12.41
C GLN A 120 -4.42 -6.56 -13.13
N TRP A 121 -3.87 -7.21 -14.16
CA TRP A 121 -2.78 -6.63 -14.96
C TRP A 121 -3.28 -5.59 -15.97
N SER A 122 -4.49 -5.74 -16.52
CA SER A 122 -5.22 -4.77 -17.32
C SER A 122 -6.16 -3.93 -16.47
N ARG A 123 -6.77 -2.90 -17.06
CA ARG A 123 -7.78 -2.10 -16.37
C ARG A 123 -9.01 -2.94 -16.03
N GLN A 124 -9.48 -2.78 -14.81
CA GLN A 124 -10.76 -3.28 -14.31
C GLN A 124 -11.45 -2.14 -13.57
N THR A 125 -12.77 -2.07 -13.66
CA THR A 125 -13.55 -1.05 -12.94
C THR A 125 -13.73 -1.42 -11.47
N TYR A 126 -14.00 -0.43 -10.65
CA TYR A 126 -14.38 -0.65 -9.25
C TYR A 126 -15.64 -1.52 -9.14
N GLU A 127 -16.65 -1.24 -9.95
CA GLU A 127 -17.91 -1.96 -9.95
C GLU A 127 -17.73 -3.45 -10.27
N GLU A 128 -16.92 -3.80 -11.28
CA GLU A 128 -16.59 -5.20 -11.57
C GLU A 128 -15.88 -5.87 -10.39
N THR A 129 -14.95 -5.15 -9.74
CA THR A 129 -14.23 -5.63 -8.56
C THR A 129 -15.20 -5.91 -7.42
N ARG A 130 -16.10 -4.97 -7.13
CA ARG A 130 -17.12 -5.06 -6.07
C ARG A 130 -18.06 -6.24 -6.29
N LEU A 131 -18.61 -6.39 -7.50
CA LEU A 131 -19.51 -7.51 -7.85
C LEU A 131 -18.82 -8.87 -7.71
N ARG A 132 -17.54 -8.98 -8.09
CA ARG A 132 -16.77 -10.22 -7.92
C ARG A 132 -16.48 -10.49 -6.44
N GLN A 133 -16.15 -9.48 -5.66
CA GLN A 133 -15.94 -9.57 -4.23
C GLN A 133 -17.20 -10.07 -3.50
N GLU A 134 -18.37 -9.59 -3.88
CA GLU A 134 -19.65 -10.05 -3.33
C GLU A 134 -19.90 -11.53 -3.61
N ARG A 135 -19.58 -12.01 -4.82
CA ARG A 135 -19.68 -13.43 -5.17
C ARG A 135 -18.75 -14.30 -4.34
N TYR A 136 -17.51 -13.85 -4.11
CA TYR A 136 -16.59 -14.53 -3.20
C TYR A 136 -17.13 -14.59 -1.78
N LYS A 137 -17.62 -13.47 -1.26
CA LYS A 137 -18.20 -13.38 0.09
C LYS A 137 -19.40 -14.31 0.25
N ALA A 138 -20.28 -14.36 -0.76
CA ALA A 138 -21.43 -15.28 -0.78
C ALA A 138 -21.03 -16.77 -0.77
N SER A 139 -19.83 -17.10 -1.27
CA SER A 139 -19.28 -18.47 -1.30
C SER A 139 -18.32 -18.74 -0.13
N ASN A 140 -18.30 -17.91 0.91
CA ASN A 140 -17.35 -17.98 2.04
C ASN A 140 -15.88 -18.00 1.59
N VAL A 141 -15.55 -17.20 0.59
CA VAL A 141 -14.19 -16.99 0.08
C VAL A 141 -13.78 -15.56 0.33
N ARG A 142 -12.54 -15.34 0.78
CA ARG A 142 -11.95 -13.99 0.92
C ARG A 142 -11.28 -13.61 -0.39
N GLY A 143 -11.65 -12.47 -0.98
CA GLY A 143 -10.94 -11.92 -2.14
C GLY A 143 -9.70 -11.15 -1.71
N CYS A 144 -8.64 -11.24 -2.49
CA CYS A 144 -7.43 -10.43 -2.38
C CYS A 144 -7.02 -9.97 -3.78
N TRP A 145 -6.98 -8.65 -3.97
CA TRP A 145 -6.84 -8.02 -5.28
C TRP A 145 -5.45 -7.43 -5.50
N LEU A 146 -4.86 -7.71 -6.64
CA LEU A 146 -3.51 -7.28 -7.00
C LEU A 146 -3.58 -6.43 -8.27
N PHE A 147 -3.61 -5.11 -8.13
CA PHE A 147 -3.80 -4.18 -9.24
C PHE A 147 -2.48 -3.61 -9.75
N ARG A 148 -2.23 -3.76 -11.06
CA ARG A 148 -1.21 -2.95 -11.74
C ARG A 148 -1.71 -1.52 -11.96
N ILE A 149 -2.96 -1.39 -12.37
CA ILE A 149 -3.65 -0.11 -12.54
C ILE A 149 -4.82 -0.08 -11.56
N VAL A 150 -4.68 0.73 -10.52
CA VAL A 150 -5.71 0.87 -9.49
C VAL A 150 -6.94 1.57 -10.08
N PRO A 151 -8.17 1.08 -9.84
CA PRO A 151 -9.40 1.81 -10.16
C PRO A 151 -9.39 3.20 -9.50
N LYS A 152 -9.94 4.20 -10.21
CA LYS A 152 -9.95 5.59 -9.72
C LYS A 152 -10.68 5.72 -8.38
N GLU A 153 -11.77 4.99 -8.22
CA GLU A 153 -12.62 5.00 -7.03
C GLU A 153 -11.97 4.34 -5.81
N MET A 154 -10.88 3.59 -6.03
CA MET A 154 -10.06 2.96 -4.97
C MET A 154 -8.75 3.72 -4.72
N SER A 155 -8.61 4.91 -5.26
CA SER A 155 -7.40 5.72 -5.10
C SER A 155 -7.73 7.11 -4.55
N ASP A 156 -6.78 7.65 -3.78
CA ASP A 156 -6.81 9.03 -3.31
C ASP A 156 -6.44 10.03 -4.42
N TYR A 157 -6.33 11.32 -4.04
CA TYR A 157 -5.94 12.40 -4.95
C TYR A 157 -4.57 12.14 -5.61
N ASP A 158 -3.63 11.54 -4.87
CA ASP A 158 -2.27 11.23 -5.35
C ASP A 158 -2.19 9.90 -6.11
N LYS A 159 -3.34 9.29 -6.44
CA LYS A 159 -3.48 8.00 -7.11
C LYS A 159 -2.86 6.84 -6.32
N THR A 160 -2.76 7.00 -5.02
CA THR A 160 -2.36 5.93 -4.09
C THR A 160 -3.58 5.07 -3.77
N LEU A 161 -3.39 3.76 -3.68
CA LEU A 161 -4.45 2.83 -3.33
C LEU A 161 -4.90 3.08 -1.88
N VAL A 162 -6.17 3.41 -1.72
CA VAL A 162 -6.80 3.52 -0.40
C VAL A 162 -7.07 2.12 0.15
N ALA A 163 -6.67 1.89 1.39
CA ALA A 163 -6.89 0.60 2.03
C ALA A 163 -8.37 0.41 2.39
N ASP A 164 -8.90 -0.75 2.06
CA ASP A 164 -10.27 -1.16 2.34
C ASP A 164 -10.27 -2.55 2.97
N LYS A 165 -11.00 -2.72 4.06
CA LYS A 165 -11.14 -4.00 4.77
C LYS A 165 -12.01 -4.99 4.00
N GLU A 166 -13.04 -4.51 3.30
CA GLU A 166 -13.99 -5.33 2.55
C GLU A 166 -13.44 -5.76 1.19
N ILE A 167 -12.53 -4.96 0.62
CA ILE A 167 -11.86 -5.27 -0.65
C ILE A 167 -10.34 -5.19 -0.44
N PRO A 168 -9.72 -6.22 0.19
CA PRO A 168 -8.28 -6.24 0.38
C PRO A 168 -7.55 -6.13 -0.96
N ALA A 169 -6.85 -5.03 -1.17
CA ALA A 169 -6.21 -4.73 -2.43
C ALA A 169 -4.78 -4.21 -2.23
N PHE A 170 -3.89 -4.53 -3.17
CA PHE A 170 -2.50 -4.11 -3.17
C PHE A 170 -2.07 -3.71 -4.58
N LYS A 171 -1.28 -2.65 -4.69
CA LYS A 171 -0.69 -2.25 -5.96
C LYS A 171 0.49 -3.15 -6.29
N ILE A 172 0.54 -3.64 -7.54
CA ILE A 172 1.68 -4.41 -8.05
C ILE A 172 2.30 -3.69 -9.23
N LEU A 173 3.59 -3.93 -9.43
CA LEU A 173 4.33 -3.40 -10.56
C LEU A 173 5.41 -4.39 -11.01
N LYS A 174 6.02 -4.12 -12.15
CA LYS A 174 7.15 -4.85 -12.67
C LYS A 174 8.40 -4.00 -12.55
N ASP A 175 9.48 -4.56 -12.00
CA ASP A 175 10.80 -3.95 -12.00
C ASP A 175 11.52 -4.10 -13.36
N GLU A 176 12.71 -3.52 -13.48
CA GLU A 176 13.53 -3.61 -14.69
C GLU A 176 13.94 -5.05 -15.03
N ASN A 177 14.09 -5.90 -14.03
CA ASN A 177 14.41 -7.33 -14.18
C ASN A 177 13.18 -8.20 -14.44
N SER A 178 12.02 -7.56 -14.61
CA SER A 178 10.73 -8.24 -14.80
C SER A 178 10.26 -9.08 -13.59
N ASN A 179 10.71 -8.77 -12.37
CA ASN A 179 10.14 -9.32 -11.16
C ASN A 179 8.85 -8.57 -10.82
N ILE A 180 7.91 -9.26 -10.20
CA ILE A 180 6.66 -8.65 -9.75
C ILE A 180 6.85 -8.20 -8.29
N LEU A 181 6.72 -6.90 -8.09
CA LEU A 181 6.78 -6.26 -6.78
C LEU A 181 5.38 -5.84 -6.35
N ALA A 182 5.17 -5.74 -5.05
CA ALA A 182 3.94 -5.28 -4.44
C ALA A 182 4.22 -4.18 -3.41
N HIS A 183 3.23 -3.29 -3.20
CA HIS A 183 3.29 -2.21 -2.23
C HIS A 183 2.30 -2.43 -1.08
N VAL A 184 2.78 -2.19 0.13
CA VAL A 184 1.97 -2.09 1.35
C VAL A 184 2.33 -0.75 2.01
N GLY A 185 1.48 0.26 1.80
CA GLY A 185 1.84 1.64 2.14
C GLY A 185 3.12 2.07 1.39
N SER A 186 4.11 2.58 2.11
CA SER A 186 5.43 2.95 1.58
C SER A 186 6.39 1.76 1.41
N VAL A 187 6.05 0.58 1.91
CA VAL A 187 6.92 -0.60 1.84
C VAL A 187 6.74 -1.32 0.52
N GLN A 188 7.85 -1.50 -0.21
CA GLN A 188 7.89 -2.29 -1.43
C GLN A 188 8.56 -3.65 -1.15
N MET A 189 7.97 -4.72 -1.68
CA MET A 189 8.50 -6.07 -1.51
C MET A 189 8.17 -6.97 -2.72
N PRO A 190 8.88 -8.09 -2.93
CA PRO A 190 8.48 -9.08 -3.92
C PRO A 190 7.04 -9.57 -3.68
N LEU A 191 6.26 -9.79 -4.74
CA LEU A 191 4.89 -10.28 -4.62
C LEU A 191 4.80 -11.56 -3.78
N LYS A 192 5.73 -12.50 -3.98
CA LYS A 192 5.82 -13.73 -3.19
C LYS A 192 5.93 -13.45 -1.69
N ALA A 193 6.73 -12.45 -1.30
CA ALA A 193 6.88 -12.05 0.10
C ALA A 193 5.58 -11.42 0.66
N LEU A 194 4.88 -10.58 -0.12
CA LEU A 194 3.56 -10.05 0.28
C LEU A 194 2.60 -11.20 0.60
N ILE A 195 2.45 -12.17 -0.31
CA ILE A 195 1.52 -13.29 -0.13
C ILE A 195 1.92 -14.15 1.08
N SER A 196 3.22 -14.46 1.23
CA SER A 196 3.72 -15.21 2.39
C SER A 196 3.41 -14.47 3.72
N ASN A 197 3.63 -13.16 3.77
CA ASN A 197 3.36 -12.34 4.95
C ASN A 197 1.86 -12.24 5.26
N LEU A 198 1.01 -12.15 4.23
CA LEU A 198 -0.44 -12.16 4.38
C LEU A 198 -0.91 -13.49 4.99
N LEU A 199 -0.47 -14.62 4.43
CA LEU A 199 -0.82 -15.95 4.92
C LEU A 199 -0.25 -16.24 6.32
N ALA A 200 0.94 -15.72 6.64
CA ALA A 200 1.56 -15.78 7.97
C ALA A 200 0.94 -14.81 8.99
N ARG A 201 -0.09 -14.04 8.59
CA ARG A 201 -0.78 -13.03 9.42
C ARG A 201 0.17 -11.92 9.94
N LYS A 202 1.13 -11.52 9.12
CA LYS A 202 1.99 -10.36 9.36
C LYS A 202 1.41 -9.07 8.76
N LEU A 203 0.30 -9.15 8.03
CA LEU A 203 -0.51 -8.03 7.58
C LEU A 203 -1.85 -8.04 8.31
N LYS A 204 -2.24 -6.88 8.83
CA LYS A 204 -3.54 -6.65 9.46
C LYS A 204 -4.11 -5.32 8.99
N PHE A 205 -5.40 -5.27 8.71
CA PHE A 205 -6.08 -4.01 8.48
C PHE A 205 -6.25 -3.28 9.80
N CYS A 206 -5.79 -2.03 9.88
CA CYS A 206 -5.94 -1.13 11.01
C CYS A 206 -6.69 0.11 10.55
N GLU A 207 -7.65 0.59 11.35
CA GLU A 207 -8.41 1.80 11.06
C GLU A 207 -7.62 3.06 11.44
N HIS A 208 -6.69 2.90 12.38
CA HIS A 208 -5.84 3.97 12.89
C HIS A 208 -4.38 3.67 12.61
N ILE A 209 -3.57 4.71 12.44
CA ILE A 209 -2.11 4.63 12.39
C ILE A 209 -1.55 5.22 13.67
N ARG A 210 -0.51 4.60 14.22
CA ARG A 210 0.17 5.06 15.43
C ARG A 210 1.56 5.54 15.08
N SER A 211 1.92 6.76 15.50
CA SER A 211 3.27 7.29 15.31
C SER A 211 4.30 6.47 16.11
N ALA A 212 5.50 6.33 15.56
CA ALA A 212 6.64 5.87 16.34
C ALA A 212 6.95 6.92 17.44
N PRO A 213 7.15 6.51 18.71
CA PRO A 213 7.29 7.49 19.78
C PRO A 213 8.53 8.36 19.64
N LYS A 214 9.66 7.78 19.24
CA LYS A 214 10.89 8.51 18.95
C LYS A 214 11.21 8.45 17.49
N GLN A 215 11.40 9.61 16.87
CA GLN A 215 11.69 9.69 15.45
C GLN A 215 12.36 11.01 15.07
N LYS A 216 13.03 11.01 13.93
CA LYS A 216 13.59 12.25 13.36
C LYS A 216 12.47 13.12 12.83
N VAL A 217 12.50 14.39 13.23
CA VAL A 217 11.54 15.41 12.83
C VAL A 217 12.33 16.59 12.29
N THR A 218 11.88 17.15 11.17
CA THR A 218 12.47 18.37 10.58
C THR A 218 11.61 19.58 10.94
N ILE A 219 12.19 20.50 11.67
CA ILE A 219 11.60 21.81 12.02
C ILE A 219 12.09 22.83 11.01
N ILE A 220 11.19 23.61 10.44
CA ILE A 220 11.48 24.63 9.43
C ILE A 220 11.18 26.00 10.01
N PHE A 221 12.18 26.87 10.10
CA PHE A 221 12.05 28.25 10.55
C PHE A 221 11.92 29.16 9.34
N PHE A 222 10.88 30.00 9.35
CA PHE A 222 10.59 30.94 8.27
C PHE A 222 10.35 32.35 8.80
N GLU A 223 10.77 33.36 8.04
CA GLU A 223 10.58 34.76 8.40
C GLU A 223 9.14 35.22 8.10
N MET A 224 8.57 35.98 9.00
CA MET A 224 7.28 36.66 8.81
C MET A 224 7.21 37.98 9.55
N LYS A 225 6.34 38.89 9.08
CA LYS A 225 6.08 40.17 9.77
C LYS A 225 4.89 40.05 10.72
N CYS A 226 5.04 40.62 11.91
CA CYS A 226 3.92 40.68 12.86
C CYS A 226 2.80 41.61 12.34
N TRP A 227 1.59 41.13 12.27
CA TRP A 227 0.42 41.93 11.83
C TRP A 227 0.14 43.16 12.73
N LYS A 228 0.55 43.12 14.01
CA LYS A 228 0.29 44.20 14.97
C LYS A 228 1.43 45.22 15.07
N CYS A 229 2.68 44.79 15.23
CA CYS A 229 3.81 45.73 15.40
C CYS A 229 4.66 45.92 14.13
N GLY A 230 4.41 45.16 13.08
CA GLY A 230 5.13 45.24 11.80
C GLY A 230 6.57 44.67 11.83
N THR A 231 7.06 44.23 13.00
CA THR A 231 8.47 43.81 13.15
C THR A 231 8.67 42.43 12.51
N PRO A 232 9.73 42.26 11.68
CA PRO A 232 10.16 40.96 11.16
C PRO A 232 10.60 40.05 12.31
N GLN A 233 10.24 38.76 12.20
CA GLN A 233 10.59 37.74 13.16
C GLN A 233 10.48 36.36 12.51
N TYR A 234 10.83 35.32 13.25
CA TYR A 234 10.69 33.94 12.78
C TYR A 234 9.51 33.23 13.44
N CYS A 235 8.87 32.39 12.67
CA CYS A 235 7.96 31.36 13.12
C CYS A 235 8.53 30.01 12.72
N TYR A 236 7.90 28.92 13.14
CA TYR A 236 8.31 27.58 12.72
C TYR A 236 7.11 26.70 12.35
N THR A 237 7.40 25.71 11.56
CA THR A 237 6.51 24.60 11.24
C THR A 237 7.32 23.29 11.23
N VAL A 238 6.63 22.17 11.16
CA VAL A 238 7.24 20.84 11.13
C VAL A 238 6.91 20.17 9.80
N GLU A 239 7.85 19.44 9.21
CA GLU A 239 7.51 18.57 8.09
C GLU A 239 6.41 17.58 8.49
N PRO A 240 5.33 17.44 7.67
CA PRO A 240 4.14 16.67 8.09
C PRO A 240 4.36 15.15 8.09
N SER A 241 5.44 14.68 7.46
CA SER A 241 5.69 13.24 7.30
C SER A 241 6.28 12.63 8.57
N LEU A 242 5.57 11.67 9.13
CA LEU A 242 5.97 10.91 10.31
C LEU A 242 6.14 9.43 9.99
N LYS A 243 6.92 8.74 10.83
CA LYS A 243 7.01 7.27 10.87
C LYS A 243 5.98 6.70 11.82
N SER A 244 5.34 5.63 11.40
CA SER A 244 4.46 4.82 12.26
C SER A 244 5.23 3.70 12.96
N VAL A 245 4.60 3.08 13.97
CA VAL A 245 5.15 1.89 14.63
C VAL A 245 5.29 0.69 13.68
N CYS A 246 4.57 0.67 12.58
CA CYS A 246 4.72 -0.34 11.51
C CYS A 246 5.71 0.07 10.40
N ASN A 247 6.52 1.12 10.64
CA ASN A 247 7.49 1.69 9.70
C ASN A 247 6.90 2.26 8.38
N CYS A 248 5.59 2.44 8.32
CA CYS A 248 4.98 3.18 7.21
C CYS A 248 5.17 4.68 7.43
N ASP A 249 5.54 5.39 6.36
CA ASP A 249 5.47 6.85 6.34
C ASP A 249 4.01 7.29 6.19
N PHE A 250 3.62 8.33 6.89
CA PHE A 250 2.31 8.94 6.76
C PHE A 250 2.38 10.44 7.05
N ASP A 251 1.54 11.18 6.35
CA ASP A 251 1.44 12.61 6.57
C ASP A 251 0.36 12.88 7.62
N VAL A 252 0.69 13.73 8.56
CA VAL A 252 -0.27 14.25 9.54
C VAL A 252 -1.06 15.36 8.84
N GLU A 253 -2.37 15.20 8.77
CA GLU A 253 -3.23 16.26 8.26
C GLU A 253 -3.06 17.52 9.12
N ARG A 254 -2.80 18.65 8.47
CA ARG A 254 -2.65 19.94 9.11
C ARG A 254 -4.02 20.56 9.32
N SER A 255 -4.78 20.05 10.26
CA SER A 255 -5.98 20.71 10.73
C SER A 255 -5.59 21.84 11.64
N SER A 256 -5.87 23.08 11.23
CA SER A 256 -5.63 24.29 12.04
C SER A 256 -6.47 24.36 13.33
N TRP A 257 -7.35 23.39 13.55
CA TRP A 257 -8.33 23.38 14.61
C TRP A 257 -8.15 22.23 15.60
N ASP A 258 -7.14 21.39 15.39
CA ASP A 258 -6.93 20.19 16.19
C ASP A 258 -5.87 20.43 17.26
N ASP A 259 -6.12 19.96 18.49
CA ASP A 259 -5.16 19.94 19.60
C ASP A 259 -3.94 19.03 19.30
N HIS A 260 -3.98 18.28 18.21
CA HIS A 260 -2.92 17.40 17.71
C HIS A 260 -1.97 18.06 16.70
N ASP A 261 -1.99 19.40 16.53
CA ASP A 261 -1.02 20.11 15.70
C ASP A 261 0.41 19.82 16.19
N ILE A 262 1.16 19.06 15.41
CA ILE A 262 2.53 18.63 15.75
C ILE A 262 3.45 19.82 16.05
N ASP A 263 3.23 20.98 15.45
CA ASP A 263 4.02 22.20 15.69
C ASP A 263 3.94 22.65 17.15
N LYS A 264 2.85 22.32 17.82
CA LYS A 264 2.57 22.68 19.24
C LYS A 264 2.89 21.57 20.21
N HIS A 265 3.37 20.42 19.73
CA HIS A 265 3.75 19.28 20.57
C HIS A 265 4.86 19.67 21.56
N PRO A 266 4.76 19.32 22.84
CA PRO A 266 5.77 19.70 23.84
C PRO A 266 7.21 19.29 23.48
N GLY A 267 7.38 18.11 22.88
CA GLY A 267 8.70 17.64 22.40
C GLY A 267 9.25 18.49 21.26
N VAL A 268 8.40 18.95 20.34
CA VAL A 268 8.80 19.88 19.27
C VAL A 268 9.18 21.23 19.87
N TYR A 269 8.38 21.74 20.77
CA TYR A 269 8.67 23.02 21.45
C TYR A 269 9.99 22.96 22.21
N ALA A 270 10.28 21.87 22.94
CA ALA A 270 11.55 21.68 23.61
C ALA A 270 12.73 21.70 22.62
N ALA A 271 12.61 20.96 21.50
CA ALA A 271 13.63 20.94 20.46
C ALA A 271 13.86 22.32 19.83
N VAL A 272 12.81 23.11 19.62
CA VAL A 272 12.92 24.51 19.18
C VAL A 272 13.70 25.33 20.22
N GLN A 273 13.39 25.22 21.51
CA GLN A 273 14.10 25.95 22.56
C GLN A 273 15.59 25.56 22.62
N ASP A 274 15.91 24.27 22.48
CA ASP A 274 17.28 23.79 22.43
C ASP A 274 18.04 24.36 21.21
N PHE A 275 17.42 24.36 20.05
CA PHE A 275 18.00 24.95 18.83
C PHE A 275 18.26 26.45 19.00
N LEU A 276 17.36 27.20 19.61
CA LEU A 276 17.51 28.63 19.85
C LEU A 276 18.67 28.96 20.82
N GLN A 277 19.26 27.98 21.53
CA GLN A 277 20.49 28.16 22.32
C GLN A 277 21.78 27.99 21.49
N THR A 278 21.69 27.40 20.30
CA THR A 278 22.85 27.25 19.41
C THR A 278 23.31 28.61 18.82
N GLU A 279 24.51 28.67 18.25
CA GLU A 279 25.02 29.86 17.59
C GLU A 279 24.12 30.34 16.46
N GLU A 280 23.62 29.41 15.64
CA GLU A 280 22.68 29.66 14.54
C GLU A 280 21.31 30.13 15.06
N GLY A 281 20.76 29.40 16.02
CA GLY A 281 19.42 29.66 16.52
C GLY A 281 19.25 30.93 17.32
N ARG A 282 20.34 31.45 17.99
CA ARG A 282 20.28 32.69 18.79
C ARG A 282 19.94 33.93 17.99
N GLN A 283 20.18 33.88 16.68
CA GLN A 283 19.84 34.99 15.78
C GLN A 283 18.35 35.06 15.46
N LEU A 284 17.63 33.94 15.62
CA LEU A 284 16.22 33.83 15.31
C LEU A 284 15.36 34.35 16.48
N LYS A 285 14.50 35.32 16.18
CA LYS A 285 13.55 35.89 17.13
C LYS A 285 12.22 35.14 16.97
N VAL A 286 12.09 34.01 17.67
CA VAL A 286 10.90 33.16 17.64
C VAL A 286 10.06 33.43 18.87
N GLY A 287 8.77 33.74 18.65
CA GLY A 287 7.84 33.95 19.76
C GLY A 287 7.40 32.64 20.42
N PRO A 288 7.05 32.66 21.70
CA PRO A 288 6.69 31.44 22.42
C PRO A 288 5.31 30.91 21.96
N VAL A 289 5.19 29.59 21.95
CA VAL A 289 3.89 28.90 21.86
C VAL A 289 3.29 28.83 23.27
N LYS A 290 2.10 29.44 23.44
CA LYS A 290 1.36 29.41 24.73
C LYS A 290 -0.13 29.62 24.50
N LYS A 291 -0.93 29.38 25.54
CA LYS A 291 -2.38 29.70 25.49
C LYS A 291 -2.62 31.21 25.35
N ARG A 292 -3.37 31.61 24.34
CA ARG A 292 -3.81 32.98 24.10
C ARG A 292 -5.29 32.98 23.78
N TYR A 293 -5.99 34.00 24.26
CA TYR A 293 -7.39 34.21 23.90
C TYR A 293 -7.54 34.78 22.50
N SER A 294 -8.33 34.11 21.67
CA SER A 294 -8.69 34.57 20.33
C SER A 294 -10.08 35.15 20.35
N ARG A 295 -10.22 36.43 19.96
CA ARG A 295 -11.54 37.09 19.85
C ARG A 295 -12.40 36.47 18.74
N THR A 296 -11.78 35.98 17.67
CA THR A 296 -12.46 35.36 16.52
C THR A 296 -13.09 34.02 16.88
N VAL A 297 -12.38 33.20 17.66
CA VAL A 297 -12.83 31.87 18.10
C VAL A 297 -13.64 31.97 19.41
N ALA A 298 -13.51 33.09 20.16
CA ALA A 298 -14.06 33.31 21.48
C ALA A 298 -13.59 32.29 22.54
N ASP A 299 -12.39 31.73 22.35
CA ASP A 299 -11.76 30.74 23.25
C ASP A 299 -10.25 30.93 23.32
N SER A 300 -9.64 30.24 24.29
CA SER A 300 -8.19 30.24 24.52
C SER A 300 -7.57 28.92 24.07
N TYR A 301 -6.62 28.98 23.15
CA TYR A 301 -5.90 27.81 22.63
C TYR A 301 -4.39 28.04 22.53
N LEU A 302 -3.63 26.96 22.41
CA LEU A 302 -2.18 27.02 22.13
C LEU A 302 -1.95 27.64 20.76
N SER A 303 -1.22 28.75 20.73
CA SER A 303 -0.96 29.51 19.50
C SER A 303 0.45 30.04 19.45
N HIS A 304 0.98 30.17 18.24
CA HIS A 304 2.15 30.97 17.98
C HIS A 304 1.85 32.45 18.29
N GLY A 305 2.87 33.23 18.55
CA GLY A 305 2.70 34.66 18.81
C GLY A 305 3.95 35.44 18.50
N CYS A 306 3.81 36.76 18.51
CA CYS A 306 4.91 37.66 18.24
C CYS A 306 5.95 37.66 19.35
N TYR A 307 7.23 37.55 18.98
CA TYR A 307 8.37 37.65 19.90
C TYR A 307 8.41 38.99 20.62
N TYR A 308 8.05 40.08 19.93
CA TYR A 308 8.20 41.44 20.46
C TYR A 308 6.96 41.97 21.20
N CYS A 309 5.75 41.71 20.72
CA CYS A 309 4.54 42.29 21.26
C CYS A 309 3.48 41.27 21.71
N ASP A 310 3.82 39.99 21.65
CA ASP A 310 2.96 38.87 22.07
C ASP A 310 1.59 38.78 21.34
N ALA A 311 1.45 39.47 20.21
CA ALA A 311 0.23 39.37 19.42
C ALA A 311 0.06 37.92 18.94
N ILE A 312 -1.16 37.39 19.07
CA ILE A 312 -1.53 36.03 18.61
C ILE A 312 -1.36 35.93 17.08
N PHE A 313 -0.79 34.83 16.62
CA PHE A 313 -0.85 34.38 15.24
C PHE A 313 -1.88 33.28 15.15
N GLY A 314 -3.04 33.61 14.59
CA GLY A 314 -4.11 32.64 14.41
C GLY A 314 -3.71 31.57 13.40
N ASP A 315 -4.04 30.32 13.70
CA ASP A 315 -3.66 29.18 12.88
C ASP A 315 -4.16 29.31 11.43
N PHE A 316 -5.36 29.88 11.24
CA PHE A 316 -5.90 30.16 9.90
C PHE A 316 -4.99 31.07 9.06
N HIS A 317 -4.38 32.09 9.66
CA HIS A 317 -3.47 32.98 8.95
C HIS A 317 -2.05 32.38 8.78
N LEU A 318 -1.66 31.48 9.70
CA LEU A 318 -0.36 30.81 9.61
C LEU A 318 -0.34 29.66 8.60
N ILE A 319 -1.48 29.07 8.25
CA ILE A 319 -1.51 27.89 7.39
C ILE A 319 -0.90 28.16 6.02
N GLU A 320 -1.19 29.31 5.43
CA GLU A 320 -0.63 29.72 4.13
C GLU A 320 0.88 29.91 4.22
N GLU A 321 1.36 30.66 5.23
CA GLU A 321 2.80 30.88 5.45
C GLU A 321 3.55 29.57 5.72
N LYS A 322 2.97 28.66 6.51
CA LYS A 322 3.50 27.33 6.76
C LYS A 322 3.62 26.50 5.47
N LEU A 323 2.60 26.53 4.61
CA LEU A 323 2.60 25.81 3.33
C LEU A 323 3.69 26.34 2.40
N PHE A 324 3.88 27.66 2.30
CA PHE A 324 4.97 28.24 1.55
C PHE A 324 6.32 27.87 2.16
N ALA A 325 6.45 27.90 3.47
CA ALA A 325 7.70 27.57 4.17
C ALA A 325 8.18 26.13 3.88
N LEU A 326 7.26 25.19 3.69
CA LEU A 326 7.61 23.79 3.35
C LEU A 326 8.22 23.67 1.95
N GLN A 327 7.78 24.49 1.02
CA GLN A 327 8.22 24.45 -0.38
C GLN A 327 9.52 25.21 -0.60
N ASP A 328 9.80 26.20 0.25
CA ASP A 328 10.99 27.02 0.13
C ASP A 328 12.22 26.35 0.76
N SER A 329 13.16 25.94 -0.06
CA SER A 329 14.42 25.34 0.36
C SER A 329 15.40 26.31 1.02
N ALA A 330 15.18 27.63 0.92
CA ALA A 330 16.02 28.64 1.54
C ALA A 330 15.77 28.79 3.05
N ASN A 331 14.64 28.29 3.55
CA ASN A 331 14.32 28.32 4.97
C ASN A 331 15.28 27.45 5.79
N ILE A 332 15.55 27.89 7.02
CA ILE A 332 16.41 27.17 7.96
C ILE A 332 15.72 25.88 8.38
N ARG A 333 16.41 24.75 8.20
CA ARG A 333 15.91 23.41 8.51
C ARG A 333 16.72 22.76 9.61
N TYR A 334 16.08 22.42 10.71
CA TYR A 334 16.69 21.73 11.83
C TYR A 334 16.06 20.34 12.00
N THR A 335 16.85 19.30 11.76
CA THR A 335 16.41 17.91 11.92
C THR A 335 16.99 17.32 13.19
N THR A 336 16.14 16.85 14.09
CA THR A 336 16.55 16.23 15.34
C THR A 336 15.63 15.07 15.72
N GLU A 337 16.09 14.19 16.61
CA GLU A 337 15.25 13.13 17.18
C GLU A 337 14.39 13.72 18.29
N ILE A 338 13.09 13.50 18.19
CA ILE A 338 12.09 13.99 19.15
C ILE A 338 11.28 12.81 19.69
N ASP A 339 11.04 12.82 20.98
CA ASP A 339 10.05 11.94 21.59
C ASP A 339 8.67 12.61 21.49
N LEU A 340 7.89 12.13 20.54
CA LEU A 340 6.51 12.58 20.31
C LEU A 340 5.49 11.77 21.13
N GLY A 341 5.96 10.78 21.91
CA GLY A 341 5.04 9.77 22.44
C GLY A 341 4.35 8.98 21.32
N THR A 342 3.35 8.21 21.69
CA THR A 342 2.54 7.51 20.70
C THR A 342 1.26 8.28 20.45
N MET A 343 1.18 8.92 19.29
CA MET A 343 -0.04 9.61 18.80
C MET A 343 -0.79 8.66 17.86
N THR A 344 -2.12 8.72 17.91
CA THR A 344 -2.99 7.88 17.06
C THR A 344 -3.78 8.80 16.14
N TYR A 345 -3.80 8.46 14.86
CA TYR A 345 -4.51 9.19 13.82
C TYR A 345 -5.48 8.26 13.09
N GLU A 346 -6.64 8.77 12.71
CA GLU A 346 -7.59 8.03 11.87
C GLU A 346 -7.03 7.94 10.45
N LYS A 347 -6.44 6.80 10.13
CA LYS A 347 -5.88 6.50 8.81
C LYS A 347 -5.96 5.00 8.54
N PRO A 348 -7.00 4.55 7.82
CA PRO A 348 -7.12 3.15 7.44
C PRO A 348 -5.93 2.69 6.60
N HIS A 349 -5.30 1.58 6.98
CA HIS A 349 -4.17 1.04 6.24
C HIS A 349 -3.97 -0.46 6.48
N TRP A 350 -3.28 -1.11 5.54
CA TRP A 350 -2.76 -2.45 5.74
C TRP A 350 -1.44 -2.36 6.50
N CYS A 351 -1.51 -2.61 7.79
CA CYS A 351 -0.35 -2.58 8.68
C CYS A 351 0.50 -3.83 8.50
N PHE A 352 1.76 -3.66 8.08
CA PHE A 352 2.74 -4.72 7.99
C PHE A 352 3.65 -4.71 9.21
N SER A 353 3.79 -5.84 9.90
CA SER A 353 4.67 -5.97 11.06
C SER A 353 5.28 -7.37 11.15
N GLU A 354 6.60 -7.44 11.07
CA GLU A 354 7.35 -8.69 11.26
C GLU A 354 7.13 -9.29 12.67
N SER A 355 7.09 -8.44 13.70
CA SER A 355 6.88 -8.82 15.10
C SER A 355 5.40 -8.99 15.45
N LYS A 356 4.47 -8.76 14.53
CA LYS A 356 3.02 -8.71 14.75
C LYS A 356 2.56 -7.64 15.77
N GLN A 357 3.39 -6.61 15.99
CA GLN A 357 3.00 -5.40 16.68
C GLN A 357 2.36 -4.45 15.66
N PHE A 358 1.05 -4.34 15.69
CA PHE A 358 0.28 -3.54 14.76
C PHE A 358 -0.07 -2.16 15.34
N CYS A 359 -0.59 -1.28 14.50
CA CYS A 359 -0.99 0.07 14.88
C CYS A 359 -2.24 0.15 15.78
N GLU A 360 -2.83 -0.95 16.16
CA GLU A 360 -3.96 -1.02 17.10
C GLU A 360 -3.52 -1.10 18.55
#